data_c0b8ece6e3310514073e6a6a90f3935c
#
_entry.id   c0b8ece6e3310514073e6a6a90f3935c
#
_cell.length_a   1.000
_cell.length_b   1.000
_cell.length_c   1.000
_cell.angle_alpha   90.00
_cell.angle_beta   90.00
_cell.angle_gamma   90.00
#
_symmetry.space_group_name_H-M   'P 1'
#
loop_
_entity.id
_entity.type
_entity.pdbx_description
1 polymer ?
#
loop_
_entity_poly.entity_id
_entity_poly.type
_entity_poly.pdbx_seq_one_letter_code
_entity_poly.pdbx_strand_id
1 'polypeptide(L)'
;MEEESVWRFFVLLFSKKCDLIGIYTNIDIRGGNMALRRDSLETKNRILSVCVRLFIEQGYHQTTIGQILKEAEVSASSFQNIFHTKDGVLKELLEFMFSGQFDTAKSAINGNLPPAYTYAVETSIQLALTELNENLRDIYVEVYSKLEIAEYICEKTAVELYQMFHSNFPEYTANDFYELEIGSAGMMRNYMAKPCDIHFPLEKKLERFLTLSLRAYRVSEKEIEETVQFIRSLDVVTMADEVMQKLFAALQMKYDFTLNK
;
A
#
# COMPACT_ATOMS: atom_id res chain seq x y z
N MET A 1 -23.95 8.30 -12.88
CA MET A 1 -24.04 9.05 -11.60
C MET A 1 -23.41 8.30 -10.41
N GLU A 2 -23.31 6.96 -10.46
CA GLU A 2 -22.62 6.16 -9.42
C GLU A 2 -21.10 6.06 -9.62
N GLU A 3 -20.62 6.12 -10.84
CA GLU A 3 -19.17 6.12 -11.16
C GLU A 3 -18.42 7.35 -10.62
N GLU A 4 -19.02 8.52 -10.59
CA GLU A 4 -18.39 9.73 -10.03
C GLU A 4 -18.15 9.67 -8.51
N SER A 5 -18.91 8.86 -7.77
CA SER A 5 -18.77 8.76 -6.32
C SER A 5 -17.56 7.91 -5.90
N VAL A 6 -17.30 6.82 -6.62
CA VAL A 6 -16.10 5.97 -6.44
C VAL A 6 -14.84 6.74 -6.85
N TRP A 7 -14.93 7.60 -7.86
CA TRP A 7 -13.86 8.46 -8.33
C TRP A 7 -13.42 9.54 -7.33
N ARG A 8 -14.35 10.18 -6.67
CA ARG A 8 -14.06 11.14 -5.59
C ARG A 8 -13.33 10.48 -4.43
N PHE A 9 -13.53 9.20 -4.26
CA PHE A 9 -12.93 8.37 -3.25
C PHE A 9 -11.39 8.32 -3.34
N PHE A 10 -10.86 8.01 -4.52
CA PHE A 10 -9.41 7.91 -4.72
C PHE A 10 -8.70 9.28 -4.88
N VAL A 11 -9.38 10.30 -5.37
CA VAL A 11 -8.80 11.65 -5.52
C VAL A 11 -8.52 12.31 -4.16
N LEU A 12 -9.34 12.07 -3.15
CA LEU A 12 -9.13 12.58 -1.79
C LEU A 12 -8.02 11.82 -1.04
N LEU A 13 -7.67 10.59 -1.45
CA LEU A 13 -6.63 9.77 -0.87
C LEU A 13 -5.27 10.45 -0.87
N PHE A 14 -4.95 11.15 -1.91
CA PHE A 14 -3.65 11.76 -2.11
C PHE A 14 -3.62 13.28 -1.93
N SER A 15 -4.79 13.95 -2.00
CA SER A 15 -4.87 15.42 -1.98
C SER A 15 -4.76 16.04 -0.57
N LYS A 16 -5.25 15.40 0.49
CA LYS A 16 -5.30 16.01 1.84
C LYS A 16 -4.03 15.89 2.67
N LYS A 17 -3.03 15.14 2.25
CA LYS A 17 -1.78 14.97 3.02
C LYS A 17 -0.62 15.85 2.60
N CYS A 18 -0.74 16.62 1.53
CA CYS A 18 0.22 17.71 1.29
C CYS A 18 0.17 18.78 2.41
N ASP A 19 -0.94 18.89 3.16
CA ASP A 19 -1.09 19.89 4.21
C ASP A 19 -0.58 19.44 5.59
N LEU A 20 -0.31 18.15 5.81
CA LEU A 20 0.19 17.63 7.11
C LEU A 20 1.70 17.75 7.30
N ILE A 21 2.45 18.21 6.28
CA ILE A 21 3.87 18.54 6.40
C ILE A 21 4.09 19.80 7.26
N GLY A 22 3.03 20.59 7.51
CA GLY A 22 3.08 21.81 8.34
C GLY A 22 3.13 21.59 9.86
N ILE A 23 2.93 20.37 10.39
CA ILE A 23 2.80 20.16 11.85
C ILE A 23 4.13 19.81 12.54
N TYR A 24 5.20 19.52 11.81
CA TYR A 24 6.53 19.24 12.40
C TYR A 24 7.50 20.44 12.39
N THR A 25 7.04 21.67 12.15
CA THR A 25 7.88 22.87 12.08
C THR A 25 7.84 23.77 13.30
N ASN A 26 7.39 23.30 14.47
CA ASN A 26 7.44 24.10 15.69
C ASN A 26 8.05 23.32 16.86
N ILE A 27 9.37 23.09 16.80
CA ILE A 27 10.24 23.04 17.98
C ILE A 27 11.49 23.83 17.63
N ASP A 28 11.54 25.03 18.15
CA ASP A 28 12.64 25.97 18.15
C ASP A 28 13.86 25.39 18.87
N ILE A 29 15.01 25.22 18.19
CA ILE A 29 16.35 25.22 18.82
C ILE A 29 17.43 25.49 17.76
N ARG A 30 18.03 26.71 17.84
CA ARG A 30 19.39 27.12 17.44
C ARG A 30 19.92 26.80 16.03
N GLY A 31 20.20 27.83 15.28
CA GLY A 31 20.55 27.97 13.87
C GLY A 31 21.70 27.12 13.25
N GLY A 32 22.32 26.17 13.95
CA GLY A 32 23.36 25.29 13.39
C GLY A 32 22.82 23.91 12.91
N ASN A 33 21.64 23.53 13.35
CA ASN A 33 21.08 22.19 13.10
C ASN A 33 20.11 22.13 11.90
N MET A 34 19.66 23.27 11.39
CA MET A 34 18.68 23.33 10.31
C MET A 34 19.29 23.03 8.93
N ALA A 35 20.49 23.50 8.64
CA ALA A 35 21.17 23.25 7.36
C ALA A 35 21.54 21.77 7.21
N LEU A 36 22.09 21.14 8.25
CA LEU A 36 22.44 19.71 8.26
C LEU A 36 21.19 18.81 8.15
N ARG A 37 20.08 19.19 8.78
CA ARG A 37 18.81 18.45 8.67
C ARG A 37 18.20 18.58 7.28
N ARG A 38 18.28 19.74 6.66
CA ARG A 38 17.80 19.99 5.30
C ARG A 38 18.59 19.21 4.27
N ASP A 39 19.91 19.19 4.36
CA ASP A 39 20.81 18.44 3.49
C ASP A 39 20.57 16.92 3.63
N SER A 40 20.35 16.43 4.85
CA SER A 40 19.99 15.04 5.12
C SER A 40 18.63 14.66 4.52
N LEU A 41 17.62 15.54 4.58
CA LEU A 41 16.30 15.31 4.00
C LEU A 41 16.35 15.30 2.46
N GLU A 42 17.09 16.23 1.86
CA GLU A 42 17.30 16.27 0.41
C GLU A 42 18.02 15.01 -0.08
N THR A 43 19.04 14.55 0.66
CA THR A 43 19.74 13.30 0.37
C THR A 43 18.81 12.10 0.49
N LYS A 44 17.98 12.03 1.53
CA LYS A 44 16.97 10.98 1.71
C LYS A 44 16.00 10.95 0.53
N ASN A 45 15.48 12.08 0.12
CA ASN A 45 14.53 12.17 -0.98
C ASN A 45 15.15 11.76 -2.33
N ARG A 46 16.41 12.11 -2.61
CA ARG A 46 17.12 11.65 -3.81
C ARG A 46 17.27 10.14 -3.84
N ILE A 47 17.63 9.52 -2.73
CA ILE A 47 17.72 8.05 -2.64
C ILE A 47 16.35 7.42 -2.91
N LEU A 48 15.29 7.90 -2.25
CA LEU A 48 13.93 7.37 -2.41
C LEU A 48 13.43 7.51 -3.85
N SER A 49 13.66 8.66 -4.49
CA SER A 49 13.31 8.93 -5.88
C SER A 49 13.97 7.92 -6.84
N VAL A 50 15.28 7.74 -6.71
CA VAL A 50 16.03 6.75 -7.52
C VAL A 50 15.53 5.33 -7.26
N CYS A 51 15.28 4.97 -5.99
CA CYS A 51 14.80 3.63 -5.66
C CYS A 51 13.41 3.34 -6.24
N VAL A 52 12.46 4.28 -6.16
CA VAL A 52 11.13 4.11 -6.75
C VAL A 52 11.25 3.82 -8.24
N ARG A 53 12.04 4.62 -8.95
CA ARG A 53 12.26 4.43 -10.39
C ARG A 53 12.89 3.07 -10.70
N LEU A 54 14.01 2.74 -10.07
CA LEU A 54 14.70 1.46 -10.30
C LEU A 54 13.85 0.24 -9.93
N PHE A 55 13.09 0.31 -8.83
CA PHE A 55 12.23 -0.80 -8.42
C PHE A 55 11.12 -1.06 -9.42
N ILE A 56 10.56 -0.02 -10.04
CA ILE A 56 9.50 -0.14 -11.02
C ILE A 56 10.03 -0.55 -12.39
N GLU A 57 11.16 0.01 -12.83
CA GLU A 57 11.72 -0.23 -14.19
C GLU A 57 12.41 -1.60 -14.28
N GLN A 58 13.17 -2.02 -13.28
CA GLN A 58 13.97 -3.24 -13.34
C GLN A 58 13.69 -4.26 -12.23
N GLY A 59 12.84 -3.91 -11.27
CA GLY A 59 12.49 -4.77 -10.15
C GLY A 59 13.36 -4.59 -8.91
N TYR A 60 12.77 -4.92 -7.75
CA TYR A 60 13.44 -4.80 -6.46
C TYR A 60 14.71 -5.65 -6.37
N HIS A 61 14.65 -6.93 -6.78
CA HIS A 61 15.77 -7.86 -6.67
C HIS A 61 16.95 -7.48 -7.56
N GLN A 62 16.69 -6.97 -8.77
CA GLN A 62 17.72 -6.56 -9.72
C GLN A 62 18.39 -5.24 -9.34
N THR A 63 17.75 -4.42 -8.52
CA THR A 63 18.29 -3.15 -8.05
C THR A 63 19.35 -3.36 -6.97
N THR A 64 20.57 -2.92 -7.26
CA THR A 64 21.70 -3.03 -6.32
C THR A 64 21.94 -1.73 -5.56
N ILE A 65 22.49 -1.81 -4.35
CA ILE A 65 22.91 -0.62 -3.58
C ILE A 65 23.91 0.21 -4.39
N GLY A 66 24.84 -0.43 -5.10
CA GLY A 66 25.82 0.28 -5.94
C GLY A 66 25.19 1.15 -7.02
N GLN A 67 24.11 0.67 -7.68
CA GLN A 67 23.33 1.48 -8.62
C GLN A 67 22.64 2.63 -7.92
N ILE A 68 21.98 2.39 -6.79
CA ILE A 68 21.32 3.43 -6.00
C ILE A 68 22.31 4.54 -5.64
N LEU A 69 23.49 4.19 -5.09
CA LEU A 69 24.52 5.15 -4.70
C LEU A 69 24.97 6.00 -5.90
N LYS A 70 25.22 5.35 -7.03
CA LYS A 70 25.70 6.00 -8.26
C LYS A 70 24.64 6.96 -8.81
N GLU A 71 23.39 6.54 -8.92
CA GLU A 71 22.34 7.33 -9.55
C GLU A 71 21.76 8.42 -8.64
N ALA A 72 21.76 8.20 -7.33
CA ALA A 72 21.40 9.23 -6.35
C ALA A 72 22.55 10.20 -6.06
N GLU A 73 23.77 9.95 -6.58
CA GLU A 73 24.97 10.73 -6.31
C GLU A 73 25.25 10.88 -4.82
N VAL A 74 25.19 9.74 -4.08
CA VAL A 74 25.38 9.71 -2.63
C VAL A 74 26.49 8.77 -2.24
N SER A 75 27.14 9.06 -1.11
CA SER A 75 28.17 8.17 -0.55
C SER A 75 27.53 6.93 0.13
N ALA A 76 28.28 5.84 0.19
CA ALA A 76 27.87 4.65 0.92
C ALA A 76 27.58 4.94 2.39
N SER A 77 28.38 5.84 3.02
CA SER A 77 28.18 6.26 4.40
C SER A 77 26.89 7.03 4.60
N SER A 78 26.50 7.92 3.66
CA SER A 78 25.23 8.64 3.71
C SER A 78 24.05 7.71 3.61
N PHE A 79 24.08 6.75 2.67
CA PHE A 79 23.06 5.72 2.53
C PHE A 79 22.94 4.88 3.82
N GLN A 80 24.08 4.41 4.33
CA GLN A 80 24.11 3.57 5.54
C GLN A 80 23.57 4.30 6.76
N ASN A 81 23.84 5.61 6.88
CA ASN A 81 23.33 6.39 8.00
C ASN A 81 21.82 6.66 7.92
N ILE A 82 21.23 6.70 6.70
CA ILE A 82 19.82 7.04 6.51
C ILE A 82 18.94 5.78 6.50
N PHE A 83 19.35 4.75 5.75
CA PHE A 83 18.49 3.57 5.48
C PHE A 83 19.07 2.25 5.98
N HIS A 84 20.36 2.17 6.27
CA HIS A 84 21.10 0.97 6.63
C HIS A 84 21.11 -0.13 5.56
N THR A 85 19.95 -0.44 4.98
CA THR A 85 19.75 -1.51 3.99
C THR A 85 18.78 -1.09 2.89
N LYS A 86 18.74 -1.88 1.81
CA LYS A 86 17.71 -1.71 0.76
C LYS A 86 16.29 -1.99 1.31
N ASP A 87 16.16 -2.90 2.28
CA ASP A 87 14.89 -3.15 2.96
C ASP A 87 14.42 -1.94 3.78
N GLY A 88 15.35 -1.15 4.35
CA GLY A 88 15.03 0.10 5.02
C GLY A 88 14.41 1.15 4.08
N VAL A 89 14.89 1.20 2.83
CA VAL A 89 14.25 2.04 1.78
C VAL A 89 12.84 1.53 1.47
N LEU A 90 12.69 0.21 1.30
CA LEU A 90 11.40 -0.40 1.01
C LEU A 90 10.38 -0.14 2.13
N LYS A 91 10.81 -0.24 3.39
CA LYS A 91 9.98 0.09 4.56
C LYS A 91 9.51 1.54 4.54
N GLU A 92 10.39 2.49 4.27
CA GLU A 92 10.04 3.92 4.19
C GLU A 92 9.01 4.21 3.09
N LEU A 93 9.17 3.59 1.91
CA LEU A 93 8.21 3.72 0.81
C LEU A 93 6.85 3.12 1.20
N LEU A 94 6.87 1.98 1.85
CA LEU A 94 5.66 1.33 2.35
C LEU A 94 4.94 2.18 3.40
N GLU A 95 5.65 2.72 4.38
CA GLU A 95 5.07 3.62 5.38
C GLU A 95 4.40 4.84 4.74
N PHE A 96 5.00 5.35 3.67
CA PHE A 96 4.37 6.41 2.87
C PHE A 96 3.08 5.93 2.19
N MET A 97 3.10 4.77 1.56
CA MET A 97 1.93 4.20 0.89
C MET A 97 0.79 3.92 1.87
N PHE A 98 1.08 3.25 2.98
CA PHE A 98 0.09 2.88 3.99
C PHE A 98 -0.43 4.06 4.80
N SER A 99 0.38 5.09 5.06
CA SER A 99 -0.03 6.25 5.87
C SER A 99 -1.22 7.04 5.28
N GLY A 100 -1.59 6.78 4.04
CA GLY A 100 -2.72 7.43 3.35
C GLY A 100 -3.89 6.51 3.02
N GLN A 101 -3.67 5.20 3.04
CA GLN A 101 -4.58 4.23 2.46
C GLN A 101 -5.90 4.11 3.23
N PHE A 102 -5.84 3.95 4.56
CA PHE A 102 -7.04 3.75 5.39
C PHE A 102 -7.84 5.03 5.67
N ASP A 103 -7.18 6.15 5.95
CA ASP A 103 -7.89 7.42 6.25
C ASP A 103 -8.68 7.93 5.06
N THR A 104 -8.29 7.55 3.90
CA THR A 104 -8.89 8.02 2.66
C THR A 104 -9.92 7.05 2.12
N ALA A 105 -9.74 5.74 2.36
CA ALA A 105 -10.81 4.78 2.17
C ALA A 105 -12.05 5.23 2.96
N LYS A 106 -11.90 5.58 4.22
CA LYS A 106 -12.99 6.13 5.07
C LYS A 106 -13.59 7.45 4.54
N SER A 107 -12.74 8.35 4.03
CA SER A 107 -13.17 9.69 3.60
C SER A 107 -13.92 9.69 2.27
N ALA A 108 -13.63 8.76 1.39
CA ALA A 108 -14.15 8.75 0.03
C ALA A 108 -15.45 7.96 -0.14
N ILE A 109 -15.72 6.99 0.76
CA ILE A 109 -16.98 6.25 0.76
C ILE A 109 -18.14 7.11 1.35
N ASN A 110 -17.87 8.35 1.80
CA ASN A 110 -18.87 9.14 2.54
C ASN A 110 -19.57 8.32 3.66
N GLY A 111 -18.87 7.34 4.25
CA GLY A 111 -19.37 6.47 5.30
C GLY A 111 -20.46 5.46 4.91
N ASN A 112 -20.72 5.22 3.64
CA ASN A 112 -21.92 4.52 3.19
C ASN A 112 -21.75 3.10 2.64
N LEU A 113 -20.53 2.56 2.44
CA LEU A 113 -20.39 1.16 2.05
C LEU A 113 -20.32 0.26 3.30
N PRO A 114 -21.01 -0.90 3.27
CA PRO A 114 -20.86 -1.90 4.31
C PRO A 114 -19.38 -2.33 4.47
N PRO A 115 -18.94 -2.72 5.68
CA PRO A 115 -17.56 -3.14 5.92
C PRO A 115 -17.02 -4.18 4.95
N ALA A 116 -17.81 -5.22 4.62
CA ALA A 116 -17.43 -6.26 3.69
C ALA A 116 -17.14 -5.71 2.27
N TYR A 117 -17.94 -4.75 1.80
CA TYR A 117 -17.75 -4.10 0.49
C TYR A 117 -16.50 -3.24 0.47
N THR A 118 -16.26 -2.47 1.54
CA THR A 118 -15.05 -1.66 1.68
C THR A 118 -13.80 -2.53 1.63
N TYR A 119 -13.78 -3.60 2.42
CA TYR A 119 -12.70 -4.59 2.43
C TYR A 119 -12.49 -5.22 1.05
N ALA A 120 -13.59 -5.61 0.39
CA ALA A 120 -13.53 -6.27 -0.91
C ALA A 120 -12.99 -5.35 -2.01
N VAL A 121 -13.39 -4.09 -2.06
CA VAL A 121 -12.86 -3.10 -3.04
C VAL A 121 -11.37 -2.92 -2.83
N GLU A 122 -10.94 -2.67 -1.60
CA GLU A 122 -9.54 -2.41 -1.28
C GLU A 122 -8.65 -3.60 -1.64
N THR A 123 -9.01 -4.79 -1.17
CA THR A 123 -8.22 -6.00 -1.43
C THR A 123 -8.23 -6.42 -2.91
N SER A 124 -9.34 -6.17 -3.61
CA SER A 124 -9.44 -6.43 -5.06
C SER A 124 -8.51 -5.53 -5.85
N ILE A 125 -8.42 -4.24 -5.51
CA ILE A 125 -7.49 -3.30 -6.13
C ILE A 125 -6.04 -3.74 -5.88
N GLN A 126 -5.69 -4.13 -4.66
CA GLN A 126 -4.34 -4.60 -4.33
C GLN A 126 -3.95 -5.85 -5.16
N LEU A 127 -4.87 -6.81 -5.31
CA LEU A 127 -4.63 -7.99 -6.14
C LEU A 127 -4.52 -7.63 -7.63
N ALA A 128 -5.34 -6.72 -8.12
CA ALA A 128 -5.28 -6.27 -9.51
C ALA A 128 -3.99 -5.48 -9.82
N LEU A 129 -3.49 -4.65 -8.90
CA LEU A 129 -2.21 -3.95 -9.04
C LEU A 129 -1.05 -4.91 -9.35
N THR A 130 -1.06 -6.10 -8.73
CA THR A 130 -0.02 -7.11 -8.98
C THR A 130 -0.13 -7.80 -10.34
N GLU A 131 -1.23 -7.60 -11.06
CA GLU A 131 -1.40 -8.10 -12.43
C GLU A 131 -1.03 -7.06 -13.50
N LEU A 132 -0.97 -5.77 -13.14
CA LEU A 132 -0.59 -4.70 -14.08
C LEU A 132 0.91 -4.67 -14.38
N ASN A 133 1.74 -5.03 -13.40
CA ASN A 133 3.20 -4.97 -13.52
C ASN A 133 3.88 -6.02 -12.64
N GLU A 134 4.77 -6.84 -13.25
CA GLU A 134 5.48 -7.90 -12.52
C GLU A 134 6.46 -7.38 -11.47
N ASN A 135 7.15 -6.26 -11.73
CA ASN A 135 8.04 -5.65 -10.76
C ASN A 135 7.27 -5.13 -9.55
N LEU A 136 6.06 -4.60 -9.77
CA LEU A 136 5.17 -4.21 -8.70
C LEU A 136 4.68 -5.43 -7.90
N ARG A 137 4.34 -6.53 -8.58
CA ARG A 137 4.03 -7.83 -7.92
C ARG A 137 5.17 -8.26 -7.02
N ASP A 138 6.40 -8.25 -7.51
CA ASP A 138 7.58 -8.65 -6.75
C ASP A 138 7.77 -7.78 -5.51
N ILE A 139 7.54 -6.46 -5.62
CA ILE A 139 7.59 -5.54 -4.48
C ILE A 139 6.53 -5.92 -3.44
N TYR A 140 5.27 -6.13 -3.83
CA TYR A 140 4.22 -6.55 -2.90
C TYR A 140 4.52 -7.88 -2.22
N VAL A 141 4.98 -8.88 -2.98
CA VAL A 141 5.35 -10.20 -2.42
C VAL A 141 6.53 -10.08 -1.46
N GLU A 142 7.50 -9.22 -1.78
CA GLU A 142 8.68 -8.99 -0.94
C GLU A 142 8.30 -8.34 0.39
N VAL A 143 7.45 -7.30 0.39
CA VAL A 143 7.02 -6.62 1.63
C VAL A 143 6.32 -7.57 2.59
N TYR A 144 5.45 -8.45 2.09
CA TYR A 144 4.79 -9.49 2.90
C TYR A 144 5.71 -10.66 3.29
N SER A 145 6.94 -10.71 2.75
CA SER A 145 7.92 -11.77 3.05
C SER A 145 9.00 -11.33 4.05
N LYS A 146 9.17 -10.03 4.25
CA LYS A 146 10.11 -9.45 5.22
C LYS A 146 9.45 -9.35 6.58
N LEU A 147 9.94 -10.10 7.56
CA LEU A 147 9.32 -10.24 8.88
C LEU A 147 8.94 -8.88 9.50
N GLU A 148 9.88 -7.94 9.61
CA GLU A 148 9.63 -6.62 10.22
C GLU A 148 8.60 -5.79 9.46
N ILE A 149 8.56 -5.90 8.12
CA ILE A 149 7.63 -5.17 7.27
C ILE A 149 6.25 -5.82 7.33
N ALA A 150 6.20 -7.14 7.24
CA ALA A 150 4.96 -7.91 7.35
C ALA A 150 4.29 -7.72 8.72
N GLU A 151 5.07 -7.68 9.80
CA GLU A 151 4.58 -7.39 11.15
C GLU A 151 3.96 -6.00 11.22
N TYR A 152 4.64 -4.97 10.70
CA TYR A 152 4.10 -3.61 10.62
C TYR A 152 2.77 -3.55 9.83
N ILE A 153 2.69 -4.27 8.69
CA ILE A 153 1.45 -4.36 7.91
C ILE A 153 0.34 -5.00 8.75
N CYS A 154 0.61 -6.15 9.36
CA CYS A 154 -0.37 -6.87 10.18
C CYS A 154 -0.88 -6.01 11.34
N GLU A 155 0.00 -5.31 12.06
CA GLU A 155 -0.39 -4.41 13.15
C GLU A 155 -1.32 -3.29 12.68
N LYS A 156 -1.00 -2.66 11.54
CA LYS A 156 -1.82 -1.55 11.00
C LYS A 156 -3.15 -2.03 10.46
N THR A 157 -3.14 -3.12 9.70
CA THR A 157 -4.34 -3.70 9.08
C THR A 157 -5.29 -4.27 10.15
N ALA A 158 -4.76 -4.92 11.19
CA ALA A 158 -5.57 -5.48 12.28
C ALA A 158 -6.45 -4.42 12.97
N VAL A 159 -5.95 -3.20 13.15
CA VAL A 159 -6.74 -2.09 13.74
C VAL A 159 -7.95 -1.75 12.87
N GLU A 160 -7.76 -1.70 11.55
CA GLU A 160 -8.85 -1.41 10.61
C GLU A 160 -9.85 -2.56 10.53
N LEU A 161 -9.36 -3.80 10.49
CA LEU A 161 -10.19 -5.00 10.48
C LEU A 161 -11.01 -5.13 11.76
N TYR A 162 -10.43 -4.80 12.91
CA TYR A 162 -11.18 -4.71 14.17
C TYR A 162 -12.34 -3.71 14.05
N GLN A 163 -12.08 -2.51 13.53
CA GLN A 163 -13.15 -1.51 13.35
C GLN A 163 -14.24 -1.97 12.38
N MET A 164 -13.88 -2.72 11.33
CA MET A 164 -14.81 -3.21 10.33
C MET A 164 -15.65 -4.39 10.83
N PHE A 165 -15.03 -5.36 11.49
CA PHE A 165 -15.62 -6.68 11.72
C PHE A 165 -15.79 -7.09 13.18
N HIS A 166 -15.42 -6.28 14.18
CA HIS A 166 -15.53 -6.68 15.58
C HIS A 166 -16.96 -7.03 16.00
N SER A 167 -17.98 -6.46 15.34
CA SER A 167 -19.39 -6.83 15.59
C SER A 167 -19.70 -8.30 15.29
N ASN A 168 -18.92 -8.96 14.43
CA ASN A 168 -19.04 -10.39 14.13
C ASN A 168 -18.35 -11.27 15.20
N PHE A 169 -17.58 -10.65 16.08
CA PHE A 169 -16.74 -11.30 17.09
C PHE A 169 -16.86 -10.57 18.44
N PRO A 170 -18.04 -10.59 19.10
CA PRO A 170 -18.23 -9.83 20.34
C PRO A 170 -17.24 -10.19 21.45
N GLU A 171 -16.67 -11.40 21.39
CA GLU A 171 -15.71 -11.93 22.34
C GLU A 171 -14.25 -11.60 22.03
N TYR A 172 -13.95 -11.04 20.82
CA TYR A 172 -12.58 -10.80 20.37
C TYR A 172 -12.09 -9.39 20.74
N THR A 173 -10.81 -9.31 21.08
CA THR A 173 -10.07 -8.07 21.29
C THR A 173 -9.34 -7.63 20.02
N ALA A 174 -8.71 -6.48 20.05
CA ALA A 174 -7.85 -6.03 18.95
C ALA A 174 -6.66 -6.98 18.70
N ASN A 175 -6.16 -7.66 19.74
CA ASN A 175 -5.09 -8.64 19.61
C ASN A 175 -5.54 -9.91 18.85
N ASP A 176 -6.77 -10.35 19.06
CA ASP A 176 -7.33 -11.50 18.32
C ASP A 176 -7.45 -11.16 16.82
N PHE A 177 -7.71 -9.90 16.47
CA PHE A 177 -7.72 -9.44 15.09
C PHE A 177 -6.31 -9.38 14.47
N TYR A 178 -5.28 -9.08 15.25
CA TYR A 178 -3.90 -9.22 14.79
C TYR A 178 -3.57 -10.69 14.48
N GLU A 179 -4.00 -11.64 15.30
CA GLU A 179 -3.80 -13.07 15.06
C GLU A 179 -4.56 -13.55 13.80
N LEU A 180 -5.79 -13.05 13.55
CA LEU A 180 -6.51 -13.31 12.30
C LEU A 180 -5.78 -12.73 11.08
N GLU A 181 -5.21 -11.53 11.23
CA GLU A 181 -4.52 -10.85 10.12
C GLU A 181 -3.22 -11.55 9.72
N ILE A 182 -2.52 -12.21 10.62
CA ILE A 182 -1.37 -13.07 10.26
C ILE A 182 -1.80 -14.09 9.18
N GLY A 183 -2.98 -14.67 9.34
CA GLY A 183 -3.54 -15.63 8.37
C GLY A 183 -3.98 -14.97 7.06
N SER A 184 -4.70 -13.86 7.14
CA SER A 184 -5.22 -13.17 5.94
C SER A 184 -4.10 -12.47 5.15
N ALA A 185 -3.11 -11.89 5.81
CA ALA A 185 -1.90 -11.36 5.16
C ALA A 185 -1.11 -12.45 4.43
N GLY A 186 -0.96 -13.64 5.04
CA GLY A 186 -0.35 -14.81 4.39
C GLY A 186 -1.14 -15.26 3.16
N MET A 187 -2.45 -15.26 3.25
CA MET A 187 -3.35 -15.55 2.13
C MET A 187 -3.18 -14.50 1.02
N MET A 188 -3.24 -13.21 1.35
CA MET A 188 -3.06 -12.10 0.41
C MET A 188 -1.73 -12.24 -0.34
N ARG A 189 -0.61 -12.43 0.39
CA ARG A 189 0.70 -12.64 -0.21
C ARG A 189 0.72 -13.77 -1.24
N ASN A 190 0.12 -14.93 -0.92
CA ASN A 190 0.12 -16.06 -1.84
C ASN A 190 -0.73 -15.83 -3.08
N TYR A 191 -1.86 -15.11 -2.96
CA TYR A 191 -2.66 -14.72 -4.10
C TYR A 191 -1.97 -13.66 -4.97
N MET A 192 -1.22 -12.73 -4.38
CA MET A 192 -0.38 -11.77 -5.10
C MET A 192 0.75 -12.48 -5.86
N ALA A 193 1.42 -13.44 -5.23
CA ALA A 193 2.54 -14.16 -5.81
C ALA A 193 2.18 -15.04 -7.02
N LYS A 194 0.93 -15.50 -7.11
CA LYS A 194 0.46 -16.33 -8.23
C LYS A 194 -0.07 -15.46 -9.35
N PRO A 195 0.64 -15.30 -10.50
CA PRO A 195 0.12 -14.57 -11.66
C PRO A 195 -1.19 -15.20 -12.18
N CYS A 196 -2.06 -14.36 -12.73
CA CYS A 196 -3.22 -14.82 -13.47
C CYS A 196 -2.81 -15.55 -14.74
N ASP A 197 -3.63 -16.54 -15.14
CA ASP A 197 -3.50 -17.28 -16.38
C ASP A 197 -4.90 -17.68 -16.92
N ILE A 198 -4.95 -18.38 -18.05
CA ILE A 198 -6.22 -18.81 -18.69
C ILE A 198 -7.08 -19.71 -17.81
N HIS A 199 -6.50 -20.41 -16.85
CA HIS A 199 -7.19 -21.31 -15.92
C HIS A 199 -7.52 -20.64 -14.59
N PHE A 200 -6.84 -19.55 -14.28
CA PHE A 200 -6.99 -18.77 -13.06
C PHE A 200 -6.99 -17.25 -13.37
N PRO A 201 -8.02 -16.76 -14.09
CA PRO A 201 -8.15 -15.34 -14.39
C PRO A 201 -8.42 -14.50 -13.15
N LEU A 202 -8.23 -13.17 -13.26
CA LEU A 202 -8.36 -12.23 -12.16
C LEU A 202 -9.72 -12.34 -11.46
N GLU A 203 -10.82 -12.42 -12.21
CA GLU A 203 -12.16 -12.57 -11.64
C GLU A 203 -12.25 -13.78 -10.68
N LYS A 204 -11.73 -14.93 -11.10
CA LYS A 204 -11.71 -16.14 -10.28
C LYS A 204 -10.77 -15.99 -9.07
N LYS A 205 -9.64 -15.30 -9.25
CA LYS A 205 -8.71 -14.98 -8.17
C LYS A 205 -9.39 -14.14 -7.09
N LEU A 206 -10.08 -13.06 -7.48
CA LEU A 206 -10.81 -12.18 -6.58
C LEU A 206 -11.92 -12.92 -5.85
N GLU A 207 -12.76 -13.68 -6.58
CA GLU A 207 -13.82 -14.50 -5.96
C GLU A 207 -13.27 -15.44 -4.89
N ARG A 208 -12.21 -16.18 -5.20
CA ARG A 208 -11.61 -17.14 -4.26
C ARG A 208 -11.03 -16.47 -3.04
N PHE A 209 -10.26 -15.40 -3.25
CA PHE A 209 -9.68 -14.65 -2.15
C PHE A 209 -10.77 -14.07 -1.24
N LEU A 210 -11.74 -13.34 -1.80
CA LEU A 210 -12.81 -12.70 -1.04
C LEU A 210 -13.67 -13.73 -0.28
N THR A 211 -14.02 -14.83 -0.92
CA THR A 211 -14.80 -15.89 -0.25
C THR A 211 -14.06 -16.46 0.95
N LEU A 212 -12.76 -16.69 0.86
CA LEU A 212 -11.96 -17.25 1.95
C LEU A 212 -11.73 -16.23 3.07
N SER A 213 -11.35 -15.01 2.70
CA SER A 213 -11.02 -13.97 3.68
C SER A 213 -12.25 -13.46 4.43
N LEU A 214 -13.38 -13.22 3.75
CA LEU A 214 -14.62 -12.79 4.40
C LEU A 214 -15.19 -13.85 5.32
N ARG A 215 -15.05 -15.16 4.99
CA ARG A 215 -15.39 -16.24 5.91
C ARG A 215 -14.53 -16.22 7.18
N ALA A 216 -13.23 -15.92 7.05
CA ALA A 216 -12.38 -15.78 8.23
C ALA A 216 -12.86 -14.66 9.16
N TYR A 217 -13.48 -13.61 8.60
CA TYR A 217 -14.11 -12.52 9.34
C TYR A 217 -15.59 -12.78 9.69
N ARG A 218 -16.08 -14.03 9.62
CA ARG A 218 -17.46 -14.45 9.96
C ARG A 218 -18.54 -13.67 9.24
N VAL A 219 -18.25 -13.15 8.05
CA VAL A 219 -19.27 -12.56 7.19
C VAL A 219 -20.22 -13.66 6.71
N SER A 220 -21.52 -13.39 6.67
CA SER A 220 -22.52 -14.39 6.25
C SER A 220 -22.35 -14.79 4.78
N GLU A 221 -22.64 -16.04 4.44
CA GLU A 221 -22.53 -16.53 3.05
C GLU A 221 -23.33 -15.68 2.07
N LYS A 222 -24.50 -15.19 2.47
CA LYS A 222 -25.33 -14.29 1.66
C LYS A 222 -24.61 -12.97 1.39
N GLU A 223 -24.05 -12.35 2.40
CA GLU A 223 -23.31 -11.09 2.26
C GLU A 223 -22.02 -11.27 1.44
N ILE A 224 -21.33 -12.42 1.59
CA ILE A 224 -20.18 -12.78 0.76
C ILE A 224 -20.60 -12.86 -0.72
N GLU A 225 -21.70 -13.54 -1.03
CA GLU A 225 -22.20 -13.65 -2.40
C GLU A 225 -22.55 -12.28 -2.98
N GLU A 226 -23.30 -11.46 -2.24
CA GLU A 226 -23.64 -10.09 -2.63
C GLU A 226 -22.38 -9.23 -2.85
N THR A 227 -21.39 -9.33 -1.97
CA THR A 227 -20.11 -8.60 -2.07
C THR A 227 -19.31 -9.04 -3.30
N VAL A 228 -19.22 -10.35 -3.58
CA VAL A 228 -18.54 -10.88 -4.77
C VAL A 228 -19.24 -10.41 -6.05
N GLN A 229 -20.59 -10.42 -6.09
CA GLN A 229 -21.33 -9.90 -7.24
C GLN A 229 -21.11 -8.40 -7.44
N PHE A 230 -21.03 -7.63 -6.36
CA PHE A 230 -20.69 -6.22 -6.42
C PHE A 230 -19.30 -6.01 -7.05
N ILE A 231 -18.28 -6.73 -6.59
CA ILE A 231 -16.92 -6.62 -7.18
C ILE A 231 -16.91 -7.02 -8.66
N ARG A 232 -17.68 -8.02 -9.07
CA ARG A 232 -17.83 -8.41 -10.49
C ARG A 232 -18.47 -7.32 -11.34
N SER A 233 -19.26 -6.41 -10.77
CA SER A 233 -19.87 -5.28 -11.47
C SER A 233 -18.91 -4.11 -11.68
N LEU A 234 -17.72 -4.12 -11.03
CA LEU A 234 -16.73 -3.07 -11.11
C LEU A 234 -15.64 -3.39 -12.15
N ASP A 235 -15.13 -2.39 -12.82
CA ASP A 235 -13.89 -2.50 -13.60
C ASP A 235 -12.65 -2.33 -12.69
N VAL A 236 -12.36 -3.40 -11.93
CA VAL A 236 -11.26 -3.40 -10.95
C VAL A 236 -9.90 -3.16 -11.61
N VAL A 237 -9.72 -3.56 -12.86
CA VAL A 237 -8.45 -3.37 -13.60
C VAL A 237 -8.22 -1.88 -13.87
N THR A 238 -9.22 -1.20 -14.42
CA THR A 238 -9.14 0.27 -14.62
C THR A 238 -8.96 0.99 -13.29
N MET A 239 -9.68 0.61 -12.24
CA MET A 239 -9.52 1.19 -10.90
C MET A 239 -8.08 1.01 -10.38
N ALA A 240 -7.49 -0.16 -10.55
CA ALA A 240 -6.11 -0.43 -10.13
C ALA A 240 -5.09 0.41 -10.93
N ASP A 241 -5.25 0.52 -12.25
CA ASP A 241 -4.39 1.37 -13.09
C ASP A 241 -4.42 2.82 -12.64
N GLU A 242 -5.60 3.35 -12.37
CA GLU A 242 -5.78 4.71 -11.87
C GLU A 242 -5.13 4.93 -10.49
N VAL A 243 -5.26 3.96 -9.60
CA VAL A 243 -4.57 4.00 -8.29
C VAL A 243 -3.06 4.00 -8.49
N MET A 244 -2.54 3.17 -9.39
CA MET A 244 -1.13 3.12 -9.73
C MET A 244 -0.65 4.47 -10.29
N GLN A 245 -1.37 5.08 -11.23
CA GLN A 245 -1.03 6.39 -11.81
C GLN A 245 -1.00 7.49 -10.74
N LYS A 246 -1.97 7.50 -9.84
CA LYS A 246 -2.03 8.45 -8.72
C LYS A 246 -0.89 8.26 -7.73
N LEU A 247 -0.58 7.00 -7.40
CA LEU A 247 0.55 6.65 -6.53
C LEU A 247 1.86 7.17 -7.12
N PHE A 248 2.09 6.93 -8.41
CA PHE A 248 3.29 7.42 -9.10
C PHE A 248 3.34 8.95 -9.13
N ALA A 249 2.24 9.62 -9.44
CA ALA A 249 2.17 11.08 -9.40
C ALA A 249 2.48 11.63 -8.00
N ALA A 250 1.96 11.01 -6.94
CA ALA A 250 2.24 11.40 -5.56
C ALA A 250 3.71 11.17 -5.18
N LEU A 251 4.29 10.05 -5.59
CA LEU A 251 5.71 9.75 -5.39
C LEU A 251 6.61 10.71 -6.18
N GLN A 252 6.25 11.03 -7.44
CA GLN A 252 6.95 12.02 -8.27
C GLN A 252 6.93 13.40 -7.63
N MET A 253 5.78 13.87 -7.16
CA MET A 253 5.66 15.16 -6.46
C MET A 253 6.47 15.19 -5.16
N LYS A 254 6.47 14.07 -4.41
CA LYS A 254 7.18 14.00 -3.13
C LYS A 254 8.68 13.88 -3.29
N TYR A 255 9.15 13.12 -4.27
CA TYR A 255 10.56 12.75 -4.41
C TYR A 255 11.23 13.32 -5.67
N ASP A 256 10.51 14.12 -6.45
CA ASP A 256 11.03 14.83 -7.64
C ASP A 256 11.77 13.90 -8.63
N PHE A 257 11.10 12.85 -9.12
CA PHE A 257 11.63 11.95 -10.12
C PHE A 257 10.72 11.86 -11.35
N THR A 258 11.25 11.38 -12.47
CA THR A 258 10.48 11.08 -13.68
C THR A 258 10.71 9.61 -14.06
N LEU A 259 9.63 8.89 -14.42
CA LEU A 259 9.73 7.59 -15.04
C LEU A 259 10.07 7.75 -16.51
N ASN A 260 11.05 7.00 -17.00
CA ASN A 260 11.30 6.89 -18.43
C ASN A 260 10.14 6.09 -19.06
N LYS A 261 9.53 6.67 -20.11
CA LYS A 261 8.43 6.03 -20.85
C LYS A 261 8.95 4.93 -21.76
#